data_eaef9cca55782144abae3dba9245061e
#
_entry.id   eaef9cca55782144abae3dba9245061e
#
_cell.length_a   1.000
_cell.length_b   1.000
_cell.length_c   1.000
_cell.angle_alpha   90.00
_cell.angle_beta   90.00
_cell.angle_gamma   90.00
#
_symmetry.space_group_name_H-M   'P 1'
#
loop_
_entity.id
_entity.type
_entity.pdbx_description
1 polymer ?
#
loop_
_entity_poly.entity_id
_entity_poly.type
_entity_poly.pdbx_seq_one_letter_code
_entity_poly.pdbx_strand_id
1 'polypeptide(L)'
;VDPRVESRFTLTDNANLTETNRLVDGVFNNAIGFNARIDGTRLRTAIDYSLDHFYFLSDGGEDYRQNLFGTLDAEVWKNHLTINGRASLRQQFLDQRGSISGSAANRTSNRRLVQTYTGTASFRAGWRDFADARVTYRFGVQRSPADDLTDTTLPLNFSDTTSHEINASIDSGDRFRNFQWRIFAQSSRVFRNLDVNDYRNERAGGEITFKFNRFFQAIGNINYSRNDFQTDILSEDGFGWEAGFRWTPGRKLDLTATTGREGNRETYYVSLQHFFTLRLSFTGSYTDTITASTLVRNDDINSLQFNDEFGIVNTEALPIDETDPNFSF
;
A
#
# COMPACT_ATOMS: atom_id res chain seq x y z
N VAL A 1 4.21 -27.62 -0.27
CA VAL A 1 4.18 -27.13 1.13
C VAL A 1 5.50 -27.54 1.77
N ASP A 2 6.27 -26.58 2.22
CA ASP A 2 7.62 -26.77 2.77
C ASP A 2 7.61 -26.41 4.25
N PRO A 3 7.61 -27.39 5.15
CA PRO A 3 7.68 -27.14 6.59
C PRO A 3 9.08 -26.62 6.97
N ARG A 4 9.13 -25.75 7.98
CA ARG A 4 10.34 -25.15 8.52
C ARG A 4 10.35 -25.25 10.03
N VAL A 5 11.48 -25.70 10.59
CA VAL A 5 11.73 -25.69 12.02
C VAL A 5 13.11 -25.06 12.25
N GLU A 6 13.16 -24.09 13.13
CA GLU A 6 14.39 -23.39 13.49
C GLU A 6 14.51 -23.32 15.01
N SER A 7 15.71 -23.55 15.53
CA SER A 7 16.00 -23.31 16.93
C SER A 7 17.26 -22.46 17.01
N ARG A 8 17.18 -21.36 17.75
CA ARG A 8 18.27 -20.39 17.92
C ARG A 8 18.46 -20.07 19.38
N PHE A 9 19.70 -20.05 19.81
CA PHE A 9 20.08 -19.54 21.11
C PHE A 9 20.74 -18.17 20.94
N THR A 10 20.30 -17.17 21.72
CA THR A 10 20.84 -15.81 21.71
C THR A 10 21.21 -15.42 23.13
N LEU A 11 22.44 -14.95 23.33
CA LEU A 11 22.87 -14.31 24.55
C LEU A 11 22.77 -12.79 24.34
N THR A 12 22.06 -12.10 25.23
CA THR A 12 21.93 -10.64 25.19
C THR A 12 22.37 -10.07 26.54
N ASP A 13 23.04 -8.93 26.49
CA ASP A 13 23.49 -8.16 27.66
C ASP A 13 22.45 -7.15 28.16
N ASN A 14 21.37 -6.97 27.39
CA ASN A 14 20.31 -6.04 27.71
C ASN A 14 18.94 -6.55 27.22
N ALA A 15 18.43 -7.61 27.85
CA ALA A 15 17.18 -8.27 27.44
C ALA A 15 15.97 -7.33 27.46
N ASN A 16 15.93 -6.36 28.37
CA ASN A 16 14.79 -5.47 28.57
C ASN A 16 14.96 -4.10 27.91
N LEU A 17 16.03 -3.88 27.15
CA LEU A 17 16.35 -2.62 26.47
C LEU A 17 16.32 -1.40 27.42
N THR A 18 16.87 -1.55 28.60
CA THR A 18 16.97 -0.49 29.62
C THR A 18 18.33 0.21 29.55
N GLU A 19 18.36 1.53 29.78
CA GLU A 19 19.62 2.29 29.82
C GLU A 19 20.44 1.93 31.06
N THR A 20 19.76 1.75 32.19
CA THR A 20 20.32 1.37 33.48
C THR A 20 19.79 0.00 33.91
N ASN A 21 20.55 -0.72 34.76
CA ASN A 21 20.20 -2.08 35.21
C ASN A 21 19.98 -3.07 34.06
N ARG A 22 20.93 -3.13 33.16
CA ARG A 22 20.91 -4.05 32.02
C ARG A 22 20.86 -5.51 32.52
N LEU A 23 19.90 -6.27 32.00
CA LEU A 23 19.74 -7.67 32.31
C LEU A 23 20.43 -8.53 31.25
N VAL A 24 21.42 -9.30 31.68
CA VAL A 24 22.01 -10.34 30.82
C VAL A 24 21.08 -11.54 30.81
N ASP A 25 20.69 -12.01 29.65
CA ASP A 25 19.78 -13.15 29.50
C ASP A 25 20.20 -14.05 28.35
N GLY A 26 19.93 -15.33 28.50
CA GLY A 26 19.98 -16.33 27.45
C GLY A 26 18.56 -16.61 26.95
N VAL A 27 18.35 -16.50 25.66
CA VAL A 27 17.04 -16.64 25.04
C VAL A 27 17.05 -17.77 24.03
N PHE A 28 16.20 -18.77 24.25
CA PHE A 28 15.89 -19.78 23.25
C PHE A 28 14.73 -19.32 22.40
N ASN A 29 14.93 -19.25 21.10
CA ASN A 29 13.87 -19.06 20.11
C ASN A 29 13.69 -20.37 19.32
N ASN A 30 12.51 -20.97 19.46
CA ASN A 30 12.07 -22.12 18.69
C ASN A 30 10.97 -21.67 17.73
N ALA A 31 11.24 -21.72 16.45
CA ALA A 31 10.28 -21.32 15.42
C ALA A 31 9.81 -22.56 14.65
N ILE A 32 8.51 -22.64 14.45
CA ILE A 32 7.90 -23.59 13.52
C ILE A 32 7.14 -22.80 12.45
N GLY A 33 7.19 -23.25 11.23
CA GLY A 33 6.53 -22.56 10.15
C GLY A 33 6.36 -23.44 8.93
N PHE A 34 5.69 -22.87 7.93
CA PHE A 34 5.59 -23.49 6.63
C PHE A 34 5.44 -22.43 5.53
N ASN A 35 5.92 -22.81 4.36
CA ASN A 35 5.62 -22.10 3.12
C ASN A 35 4.72 -22.99 2.26
N ALA A 36 3.62 -22.45 1.75
CA ALA A 36 2.74 -23.14 0.85
C ALA A 36 2.48 -22.27 -0.39
N ARG A 37 2.59 -22.88 -1.58
CA ARG A 37 2.39 -22.18 -2.84
C ARG A 37 1.55 -23.01 -3.78
N ILE A 38 0.61 -22.35 -4.45
CA ILE A 38 -0.13 -22.89 -5.59
C ILE A 38 0.09 -21.93 -6.76
N ASP A 39 0.55 -22.45 -7.88
CA ASP A 39 0.88 -21.67 -9.07
C ASP A 39 0.12 -22.23 -10.27
N GLY A 40 -1.14 -21.86 -10.34
CA GLY A 40 -2.05 -22.25 -11.43
C GLY A 40 -2.27 -21.09 -12.41
N THR A 41 -2.84 -21.39 -13.56
CA THR A 41 -3.10 -20.38 -14.62
C THR A 41 -4.16 -19.34 -14.22
N ARG A 42 -5.10 -19.71 -13.34
CA ARG A 42 -6.19 -18.83 -12.88
C ARG A 42 -6.21 -18.61 -11.38
N LEU A 43 -5.39 -19.36 -10.65
CA LEU A 43 -5.27 -19.25 -9.20
C LEU A 43 -3.79 -19.31 -8.84
N ARG A 44 -3.31 -18.24 -8.22
CA ARG A 44 -2.00 -18.18 -7.60
C ARG A 44 -2.20 -17.83 -6.14
N THR A 45 -1.57 -18.56 -5.27
CA THR A 45 -1.58 -18.26 -3.85
C THR A 45 -0.27 -18.67 -3.23
N ALA A 46 0.22 -17.86 -2.32
CA ALA A 46 1.37 -18.16 -1.50
C ALA A 46 1.04 -17.81 -0.05
N ILE A 47 1.45 -18.67 0.87
CA ILE A 47 1.30 -18.45 2.31
C ILE A 47 2.63 -18.78 2.96
N ASP A 48 3.20 -17.83 3.70
CA ASP A 48 4.33 -18.04 4.60
C ASP A 48 3.83 -17.77 6.02
N TYR A 49 3.98 -18.74 6.89
CA TYR A 49 3.58 -18.64 8.30
C TYR A 49 4.71 -19.09 9.19
N SER A 50 4.95 -18.38 10.28
CA SER A 50 5.79 -18.80 11.38
C SER A 50 5.20 -18.48 12.73
N LEU A 51 5.39 -19.39 13.67
CA LEU A 51 5.16 -19.21 15.09
C LEU A 51 6.50 -19.34 15.79
N ASP A 52 6.91 -18.25 16.43
CA ASP A 52 8.15 -18.14 17.19
C ASP A 52 7.82 -18.20 18.69
N HIS A 53 8.43 -19.15 19.40
CA HIS A 53 8.36 -19.27 20.84
C HIS A 53 9.71 -18.85 21.44
N PHE A 54 9.70 -17.84 22.29
CA PHE A 54 10.86 -17.34 23.02
C PHE A 54 10.78 -17.80 24.46
N TYR A 55 11.84 -18.42 24.95
CA TYR A 55 12.00 -18.79 26.34
C TYR A 55 13.21 -18.07 26.93
N PHE A 56 13.01 -17.33 28.02
CA PHE A 56 14.00 -16.50 28.66
C PHE A 56 14.53 -17.22 29.91
N LEU A 57 15.85 -17.41 29.98
CA LEU A 57 16.48 -18.21 31.08
C LEU A 57 16.51 -17.47 32.39
N SER A 58 16.55 -16.14 32.41
CA SER A 58 16.73 -15.33 33.62
C SER A 58 15.54 -15.41 34.57
N ASP A 59 14.32 -15.52 34.05
CA ASP A 59 13.08 -15.51 34.84
C ASP A 59 12.07 -16.58 34.43
N GLY A 60 12.43 -17.44 33.46
CA GLY A 60 11.52 -18.47 32.93
C GLY A 60 10.36 -17.90 32.13
N GLY A 61 10.43 -16.65 31.69
CA GLY A 61 9.38 -16.01 30.92
C GLY A 61 9.27 -16.58 29.51
N GLU A 62 8.06 -16.55 28.96
CA GLU A 62 7.77 -17.02 27.62
C GLU A 62 7.09 -15.91 26.81
N ASP A 63 7.36 -15.87 25.51
CA ASP A 63 6.70 -14.96 24.55
C ASP A 63 6.44 -15.73 23.25
N TYR A 64 5.26 -15.53 22.66
CA TYR A 64 4.85 -16.16 21.43
C TYR A 64 4.57 -15.09 20.38
N ARG A 65 5.22 -15.23 19.23
CA ARG A 65 5.08 -14.28 18.12
C ARG A 65 4.68 -15.01 16.86
N GLN A 66 3.69 -14.45 16.21
CA GLN A 66 3.21 -14.96 14.94
C GLN A 66 3.59 -14.03 13.82
N ASN A 67 4.03 -14.61 12.71
CA ASN A 67 4.20 -13.92 11.46
C ASN A 67 3.43 -14.68 10.39
N LEU A 68 2.64 -13.97 9.63
CA LEU A 68 1.92 -14.50 8.47
C LEU A 68 2.06 -13.52 7.32
N PHE A 69 2.34 -14.06 6.17
CA PHE A 69 2.11 -13.38 4.92
C PHE A 69 1.36 -14.30 3.98
N GLY A 70 0.28 -13.80 3.40
CA GLY A 70 -0.54 -14.55 2.45
C GLY A 70 -0.91 -13.71 1.25
N THR A 71 -0.84 -14.30 0.08
CA THR A 71 -1.31 -13.72 -1.19
C THR A 71 -2.26 -14.67 -1.88
N LEU A 72 -3.31 -14.10 -2.47
CA LEU A 72 -4.27 -14.80 -3.31
C LEU A 72 -4.52 -13.94 -4.55
N ASP A 73 -4.33 -14.52 -5.72
CA ASP A 73 -4.67 -13.91 -7.00
C ASP A 73 -5.49 -14.92 -7.81
N ALA A 74 -6.75 -14.60 -8.07
CA ALA A 74 -7.67 -15.49 -8.75
C ALA A 74 -8.38 -14.80 -9.91
N GLU A 75 -8.35 -15.40 -11.08
CA GLU A 75 -9.19 -15.04 -12.22
C GLU A 75 -10.48 -15.87 -12.17
N VAL A 76 -11.53 -15.31 -11.57
CA VAL A 76 -12.81 -15.99 -11.36
C VAL A 76 -13.60 -16.11 -12.68
N TRP A 77 -13.58 -15.03 -13.45
CA TRP A 77 -14.18 -14.97 -14.76
C TRP A 77 -13.16 -14.44 -15.76
N LYS A 78 -12.81 -15.29 -16.73
CA LYS A 78 -11.75 -15.04 -17.69
C LYS A 78 -11.89 -13.66 -18.34
N ASN A 79 -10.83 -12.85 -18.22
CA ASN A 79 -10.74 -11.48 -18.73
C ASN A 79 -11.74 -10.46 -18.14
N HIS A 80 -12.65 -10.87 -17.23
CA HIS A 80 -13.68 -10.01 -16.69
C HIS A 80 -13.56 -9.76 -15.19
N LEU A 81 -13.39 -10.83 -14.38
CA LEU A 81 -13.39 -10.71 -12.93
C LEU A 81 -12.15 -11.33 -12.32
N THR A 82 -11.36 -10.49 -11.65
CA THR A 82 -10.23 -10.92 -10.83
C THR A 82 -10.47 -10.60 -9.37
N ILE A 83 -10.03 -11.48 -8.49
CA ILE A 83 -10.04 -11.29 -7.04
C ILE A 83 -8.62 -11.43 -6.54
N ASN A 84 -8.18 -10.46 -5.75
CA ASN A 84 -6.88 -10.47 -5.10
C ASN A 84 -7.10 -10.36 -3.59
N GLY A 85 -6.32 -11.11 -2.83
CA GLY A 85 -6.33 -11.07 -1.38
C GLY A 85 -4.92 -10.99 -0.83
N ARG A 86 -4.74 -10.23 0.24
CA ARG A 86 -3.46 -10.14 0.97
C ARG A 86 -3.76 -10.23 2.46
N ALA A 87 -2.91 -10.95 3.17
CA ALA A 87 -2.96 -11.06 4.61
C ALA A 87 -1.56 -10.88 5.17
N SER A 88 -1.43 -10.08 6.20
CA SER A 88 -0.15 -9.87 6.89
C SER A 88 -0.37 -9.79 8.40
N LEU A 89 0.35 -10.62 9.14
CA LEU A 89 0.49 -10.53 10.59
C LEU A 89 1.95 -10.28 10.88
N ARG A 90 2.28 -9.18 11.52
CA ARG A 90 3.67 -8.87 11.86
C ARG A 90 3.77 -8.01 13.10
N GLN A 91 4.87 -8.16 13.81
CA GLN A 91 5.22 -7.28 14.92
C GLN A 91 5.69 -5.91 14.40
N GLN A 92 5.13 -4.83 14.95
CA GLN A 92 5.55 -3.46 14.64
C GLN A 92 5.86 -2.70 15.93
N PHE A 93 6.79 -1.76 15.87
CA PHE A 93 7.06 -0.85 16.97
C PHE A 93 5.97 0.23 17.05
N LEU A 94 5.47 0.49 18.26
CA LEU A 94 4.45 1.51 18.52
C LEU A 94 5.01 2.91 18.34
N ASP A 95 6.19 3.16 18.90
CA ASP A 95 6.89 4.43 18.84
C ASP A 95 8.31 4.22 18.30
N GLN A 96 8.66 4.93 17.25
CA GLN A 96 10.01 4.89 16.66
C GLN A 96 11.05 5.56 17.57
N ARG A 97 10.62 6.35 18.55
CA ARG A 97 11.49 6.98 19.57
C ARG A 97 11.65 6.12 20.83
N GLY A 98 10.80 5.08 20.97
CA GLY A 98 10.85 4.15 22.10
C GLY A 98 11.98 3.12 21.96
N SER A 99 12.00 2.16 22.86
CA SER A 99 12.99 1.08 22.86
C SER A 99 12.84 0.21 21.61
N ILE A 100 13.76 0.33 20.66
CA ILE A 100 13.80 -0.42 19.41
C ILE A 100 15.00 -1.35 19.42
N SER A 101 14.80 -2.59 19.02
CA SER A 101 15.88 -3.56 18.81
C SER A 101 15.68 -4.32 17.52
N GLY A 102 16.74 -4.48 16.75
CA GLY A 102 16.79 -5.39 15.61
C GLY A 102 16.79 -6.87 16.03
N SER A 103 17.12 -7.15 17.29
CA SER A 103 17.07 -8.51 17.83
C SER A 103 15.66 -8.88 18.29
N ALA A 104 15.14 -10.00 17.82
CA ALA A 104 13.89 -10.55 18.30
C ALA A 104 13.98 -11.07 19.74
N ALA A 105 15.19 -11.37 20.27
CA ALA A 105 15.41 -11.85 21.62
C ALA A 105 15.17 -10.82 22.72
N ASN A 106 15.06 -9.53 22.38
CA ASN A 106 14.84 -8.48 23.35
C ASN A 106 13.34 -8.30 23.64
N ARG A 107 13.00 -8.09 24.91
CA ARG A 107 11.67 -7.75 25.38
C ARG A 107 11.45 -6.25 25.26
N THR A 108 10.32 -5.83 24.74
CA THR A 108 9.91 -4.44 24.70
C THR A 108 8.40 -4.33 24.66
N SER A 109 7.83 -3.47 25.49
CA SER A 109 6.41 -3.09 25.41
C SER A 109 6.11 -2.22 24.20
N ASN A 110 7.17 -1.69 23.55
CA ASN A 110 7.08 -0.89 22.31
C ASN A 110 6.86 -1.76 21.05
N ARG A 111 6.35 -2.98 21.19
CA ARG A 111 6.09 -3.87 20.06
C ARG A 111 4.67 -4.41 20.16
N ARG A 112 3.96 -4.39 19.04
CA ARG A 112 2.58 -4.90 18.95
C ARG A 112 2.38 -5.71 17.68
N LEU A 113 1.53 -6.73 17.75
CA LEU A 113 1.07 -7.47 16.59
C LEU A 113 0.10 -6.60 15.78
N VAL A 114 0.42 -6.35 14.53
CA VAL A 114 -0.49 -5.70 13.57
C VAL A 114 -0.94 -6.72 12.57
N GLN A 115 -2.24 -6.88 12.46
CA GLN A 115 -2.92 -7.75 11.51
C GLN A 115 -3.54 -6.88 10.42
N THR A 116 -3.22 -7.17 9.16
CA THR A 116 -3.81 -6.45 8.03
C THR A 116 -4.29 -7.44 7.01
N TYR A 117 -5.54 -7.27 6.60
CA TYR A 117 -6.18 -8.07 5.58
C TYR A 117 -6.73 -7.15 4.50
N THR A 118 -6.44 -7.42 3.25
CA THR A 118 -7.02 -6.68 2.12
C THR A 118 -7.61 -7.65 1.10
N GLY A 119 -8.72 -7.25 0.53
CA GLY A 119 -9.36 -7.96 -0.57
C GLY A 119 -9.73 -6.98 -1.67
N THR A 120 -9.44 -7.31 -2.91
CA THR A 120 -9.76 -6.50 -4.08
C THR A 120 -10.50 -7.34 -5.10
N ALA A 121 -11.65 -6.87 -5.56
CA ALA A 121 -12.37 -7.44 -6.69
C ALA A 121 -12.33 -6.42 -7.83
N SER A 122 -11.86 -6.83 -9.01
CA SER A 122 -11.77 -5.97 -10.19
C SER A 122 -12.58 -6.60 -11.33
N PHE A 123 -13.58 -5.87 -11.77
CA PHE A 123 -14.39 -6.23 -12.93
C PHE A 123 -14.04 -5.36 -14.13
N ARG A 124 -13.94 -5.97 -15.31
CA ARG A 124 -13.69 -5.30 -16.57
C ARG A 124 -14.70 -5.75 -17.62
N ALA A 125 -15.22 -4.80 -18.40
CA ALA A 125 -16.07 -5.07 -19.54
C ALA A 125 -15.71 -4.12 -20.69
N GLY A 126 -15.51 -4.66 -21.87
CA GLY A 126 -15.19 -3.89 -23.08
C GLY A 126 -16.35 -3.93 -24.08
N TRP A 127 -16.66 -2.80 -24.69
CA TRP A 127 -17.60 -2.66 -25.80
C TRP A 127 -16.85 -2.43 -27.09
N ARG A 128 -16.10 -3.45 -27.52
CA ARG A 128 -15.23 -3.43 -28.72
C ARG A 128 -14.28 -2.23 -28.69
N ASP A 129 -14.34 -1.40 -29.73
CA ASP A 129 -13.54 -0.20 -29.94
C ASP A 129 -14.18 1.10 -29.39
N PHE A 130 -15.37 0.98 -28.79
CA PHE A 130 -16.13 2.14 -28.30
C PHE A 130 -15.73 2.55 -26.89
N ALA A 131 -15.75 1.64 -25.93
CA ALA A 131 -15.45 1.94 -24.52
C ALA A 131 -15.05 0.71 -23.72
N ASP A 132 -14.27 0.94 -22.67
CA ASP A 132 -13.86 -0.04 -21.67
C ASP A 132 -14.31 0.42 -20.27
N ALA A 133 -15.09 -0.41 -19.57
CA ALA A 133 -15.46 -0.17 -18.19
C ALA A 133 -14.61 -0.99 -17.23
N ARG A 134 -14.27 -0.37 -16.11
CA ARG A 134 -13.58 -1.01 -14.99
C ARG A 134 -14.23 -0.59 -13.69
N VAL A 135 -14.50 -1.58 -12.84
CA VAL A 135 -14.94 -1.35 -11.47
C VAL A 135 -14.02 -2.14 -10.55
N THR A 136 -13.42 -1.46 -9.60
CA THR A 136 -12.57 -2.09 -8.57
C THR A 136 -13.16 -1.77 -7.22
N TYR A 137 -13.43 -2.79 -6.44
CA TYR A 137 -13.78 -2.68 -5.03
C TYR A 137 -12.67 -3.24 -4.19
N ARG A 138 -12.20 -2.45 -3.23
CA ARG A 138 -11.20 -2.84 -2.24
C ARG A 138 -11.78 -2.77 -0.84
N PHE A 139 -11.55 -3.81 -0.09
CA PHE A 139 -11.88 -3.92 1.33
C PHE A 139 -10.59 -4.11 2.11
N GLY A 140 -10.41 -3.38 3.20
CA GLY A 140 -9.26 -3.50 4.08
C GLY A 140 -9.70 -3.56 5.55
N VAL A 141 -9.04 -4.42 6.32
CA VAL A 141 -9.18 -4.49 7.78
C VAL A 141 -7.79 -4.46 8.38
N GLN A 142 -7.58 -3.56 9.32
CA GLN A 142 -6.41 -3.57 10.18
C GLN A 142 -6.86 -3.76 11.62
N ARG A 143 -6.20 -4.65 12.33
CA ARG A 143 -6.41 -4.89 13.75
C ARG A 143 -5.07 -4.86 14.47
N SER A 144 -5.09 -4.27 15.65
CA SER A 144 -3.95 -4.24 16.56
C SER A 144 -4.46 -4.67 17.95
N PRO A 145 -4.61 -6.00 18.18
CA PRO A 145 -5.13 -6.49 19.45
C PRO A 145 -4.27 -5.95 20.59
N ALA A 146 -4.89 -5.25 21.49
CA ALA A 146 -4.29 -4.77 22.72
C ALA A 146 -4.93 -5.53 23.86
N ASP A 147 -4.14 -5.98 24.80
CA ASP A 147 -4.65 -6.58 26.03
C ASP A 147 -5.38 -5.56 26.91
N ASP A 148 -5.21 -4.26 26.63
CA ASP A 148 -5.86 -3.18 27.36
C ASP A 148 -6.19 -1.99 26.41
N LEU A 149 -7.45 -1.90 25.99
CA LEU A 149 -7.97 -0.85 25.10
C LEU A 149 -8.12 0.52 25.79
N THR A 150 -7.73 0.64 27.05
CA THR A 150 -7.87 1.88 27.84
C THR A 150 -6.76 2.89 27.59
N ASP A 151 -5.71 2.52 26.87
CA ASP A 151 -4.60 3.43 26.58
C ASP A 151 -4.93 4.35 25.38
N THR A 152 -5.55 5.49 25.69
CA THR A 152 -5.88 6.55 24.72
C THR A 152 -4.66 7.29 24.17
N THR A 153 -3.46 6.93 24.62
CA THR A 153 -2.20 7.54 24.18
C THR A 153 -1.61 6.90 22.92
N LEU A 154 -2.22 5.81 22.43
CA LEU A 154 -1.74 5.10 21.24
C LEU A 154 -1.85 5.97 19.99
N PRO A 155 -0.83 5.96 19.13
CA PRO A 155 -0.90 6.62 17.85
C PRO A 155 -2.08 6.09 17.00
N LEU A 156 -2.79 6.97 16.31
CA LEU A 156 -3.97 6.65 15.49
C LEU A 156 -3.74 5.56 14.43
N ASN A 157 -2.50 5.39 14.01
CA ASN A 157 -2.10 4.36 13.04
C ASN A 157 -2.15 2.93 13.59
N PHE A 158 -2.36 2.73 14.90
CA PHE A 158 -2.55 1.43 15.53
C PHE A 158 -3.99 1.17 15.97
N SER A 159 -4.93 2.06 15.68
CA SER A 159 -6.35 1.82 15.90
C SER A 159 -6.87 0.72 14.96
N ASP A 160 -7.87 -0.03 15.41
CA ASP A 160 -8.60 -0.93 14.54
C ASP A 160 -9.32 -0.10 13.46
N THR A 161 -9.13 -0.47 12.23
CA THR A 161 -9.73 0.23 11.10
C THR A 161 -10.35 -0.76 10.11
N THR A 162 -11.45 -0.32 9.50
CA THR A 162 -12.04 -0.98 8.36
C THR A 162 -12.17 0.03 7.22
N SER A 163 -11.70 -0.32 6.05
CA SER A 163 -11.73 0.54 4.87
C SER A 163 -12.50 -0.09 3.74
N HIS A 164 -13.25 0.74 3.01
CA HIS A 164 -13.94 0.39 1.80
C HIS A 164 -13.57 1.40 0.72
N GLU A 165 -13.16 0.93 -0.43
CA GLU A 165 -12.81 1.77 -1.55
C GLU A 165 -13.45 1.22 -2.83
N ILE A 166 -14.13 2.08 -3.57
CA ILE A 166 -14.71 1.77 -4.87
C ILE A 166 -14.12 2.74 -5.88
N ASN A 167 -13.57 2.20 -6.95
CA ASN A 167 -13.12 2.96 -8.12
C ASN A 167 -13.84 2.42 -9.34
N ALA A 168 -14.59 3.27 -10.02
CA ALA A 168 -15.27 2.93 -11.25
C ALA A 168 -14.82 3.88 -12.37
N SER A 169 -14.55 3.37 -13.55
CA SER A 169 -14.27 4.18 -14.72
C SER A 169 -14.88 3.58 -15.98
N ILE A 170 -15.19 4.47 -16.92
CA ILE A 170 -15.48 4.13 -18.30
C ILE A 170 -14.54 4.96 -19.14
N ASP A 171 -13.64 4.30 -19.85
CA ASP A 171 -12.63 4.89 -20.72
C ASP A 171 -13.08 4.76 -22.18
N SER A 172 -12.82 5.78 -22.99
CA SER A 172 -13.05 5.70 -24.43
C SER A 172 -12.18 4.64 -25.10
N GLY A 173 -12.76 3.87 -26.01
CA GLY A 173 -12.04 2.88 -26.80
C GLY A 173 -11.25 3.46 -27.96
N ASP A 174 -10.64 2.58 -28.76
CA ASP A 174 -9.73 2.91 -29.87
C ASP A 174 -10.38 3.74 -30.99
N ARG A 175 -11.70 3.76 -31.07
CA ARG A 175 -12.45 4.62 -32.01
C ARG A 175 -12.15 6.10 -31.81
N PHE A 176 -11.80 6.50 -30.59
CA PHE A 176 -11.56 7.89 -30.20
C PHE A 176 -10.07 8.22 -30.19
N ARG A 177 -9.37 8.04 -31.31
CA ARG A 177 -7.90 8.15 -31.41
C ARG A 177 -7.32 9.48 -30.92
N ASN A 178 -7.95 10.59 -31.31
CA ASN A 178 -7.46 11.94 -31.01
C ASN A 178 -8.23 12.63 -29.88
N PHE A 179 -9.44 12.20 -29.59
CA PHE A 179 -10.29 12.74 -28.54
C PHE A 179 -10.65 11.63 -27.58
N GLN A 180 -9.82 11.41 -26.59
CA GLN A 180 -10.06 10.41 -25.55
C GLN A 180 -10.86 11.03 -24.41
N TRP A 181 -11.76 10.26 -23.83
CA TRP A 181 -12.54 10.65 -22.68
C TRP A 181 -12.60 9.53 -21.66
N ARG A 182 -12.71 9.91 -20.40
CA ARG A 182 -12.94 9.05 -19.25
C ARG A 182 -14.02 9.64 -18.38
N ILE A 183 -14.92 8.80 -17.89
CA ILE A 183 -15.84 9.11 -16.81
C ILE A 183 -15.42 8.25 -15.63
N PHE A 184 -15.33 8.85 -14.43
CA PHE A 184 -14.90 8.13 -13.25
C PHE A 184 -15.73 8.48 -12.02
N ALA A 185 -15.78 7.53 -11.08
CA ALA A 185 -16.33 7.72 -9.75
C ALA A 185 -15.47 6.96 -8.75
N GLN A 186 -15.15 7.59 -7.64
CA GLN A 186 -14.36 7.05 -6.55
C GLN A 186 -15.07 7.28 -5.24
N SER A 187 -15.04 6.31 -4.35
CA SER A 187 -15.53 6.46 -2.98
C SER A 187 -14.59 5.70 -2.07
N SER A 188 -14.09 6.37 -1.05
CA SER A 188 -13.23 5.79 -0.03
C SER A 188 -13.79 6.12 1.35
N ARG A 189 -13.95 5.10 2.19
CA ARG A 189 -14.42 5.25 3.57
C ARG A 189 -13.55 4.44 4.51
N VAL A 190 -13.16 5.06 5.60
CA VAL A 190 -12.38 4.42 6.66
C VAL A 190 -13.10 4.60 7.98
N PHE A 191 -13.48 3.49 8.58
CA PHE A 191 -14.11 3.43 9.90
C PHE A 191 -13.05 3.10 10.94
N ARG A 192 -13.08 3.77 12.09
CA ARG A 192 -12.16 3.56 13.21
C ARG A 192 -12.92 3.23 14.48
N ASN A 193 -12.33 2.36 15.31
CA ASN A 193 -12.95 1.94 16.58
C ASN A 193 -12.74 2.91 17.74
N LEU A 194 -11.86 3.89 17.61
CA LEU A 194 -11.71 4.98 18.56
C LEU A 194 -12.69 6.10 18.18
N ASP A 195 -13.12 6.93 19.15
CA ASP A 195 -13.95 8.13 18.93
C ASP A 195 -13.26 9.18 18.03
N VAL A 196 -12.43 8.69 17.14
CA VAL A 196 -11.76 9.45 16.08
C VAL A 196 -12.60 9.30 14.82
N ASN A 197 -12.88 10.40 14.27
CA ASN A 197 -13.76 10.59 13.14
C ASN A 197 -13.44 9.68 11.96
N ASP A 198 -14.49 9.08 11.44
CA ASP A 198 -14.46 8.34 10.20
C ASP A 198 -13.99 9.25 9.05
N TYR A 199 -13.27 8.67 8.14
CA TYR A 199 -12.83 9.35 6.93
C TYR A 199 -13.74 8.96 5.76
N ARG A 200 -14.21 9.94 5.02
CA ARG A 200 -14.95 9.74 3.77
C ARG A 200 -14.40 10.66 2.70
N ASN A 201 -14.11 10.08 1.54
CA ASN A 201 -13.74 10.83 0.35
C ASN A 201 -14.55 10.27 -0.83
N GLU A 202 -15.29 11.11 -1.50
CA GLU A 202 -16.05 10.75 -2.68
C GLU A 202 -15.72 11.74 -3.80
N ARG A 203 -15.46 11.25 -4.98
CA ARG A 203 -15.15 12.05 -6.17
C ARG A 203 -15.77 11.42 -7.40
N ALA A 204 -16.43 12.22 -8.21
CA ALA A 204 -16.92 11.78 -9.51
C ALA A 204 -16.65 12.87 -10.55
N GLY A 205 -16.36 12.47 -11.78
CA GLY A 205 -15.99 13.44 -12.79
C GLY A 205 -15.80 12.87 -14.17
N GLY A 206 -15.31 13.72 -15.04
CA GLY A 206 -14.93 13.40 -16.41
C GLY A 206 -13.61 14.04 -16.78
N GLU A 207 -12.84 13.31 -17.54
CA GLU A 207 -11.56 13.73 -18.11
C GLU A 207 -11.62 13.65 -19.64
N ILE A 208 -11.02 14.60 -20.29
CA ILE A 208 -10.83 14.62 -21.75
C ILE A 208 -9.36 14.81 -22.05
N THR A 209 -8.87 14.08 -23.04
CA THR A 209 -7.52 14.25 -23.57
C THR A 209 -7.62 14.44 -25.07
N PHE A 210 -7.17 15.58 -25.56
CA PHE A 210 -7.12 15.90 -26.97
C PHE A 210 -5.67 15.84 -27.50
N LYS A 211 -5.42 14.95 -28.45
CA LYS A 211 -4.11 14.77 -29.08
C LYS A 211 -4.01 15.65 -30.32
N PHE A 212 -3.32 16.77 -30.24
CA PHE A 212 -3.06 17.66 -31.37
C PHE A 212 -2.14 16.99 -32.41
N ASN A 213 -1.11 16.30 -31.91
CA ASN A 213 -0.18 15.54 -32.69
C ASN A 213 0.49 14.46 -31.80
N ARG A 214 1.48 13.75 -32.38
CA ARG A 214 2.20 12.69 -31.63
C ARG A 214 3.03 13.18 -30.43
N PHE A 215 3.26 14.49 -30.34
CA PHE A 215 4.12 15.07 -29.31
C PHE A 215 3.37 15.85 -28.25
N PHE A 216 2.19 16.37 -28.57
CA PHE A 216 1.47 17.28 -27.70
C PHE A 216 0.01 16.89 -27.53
N GLN A 217 -0.41 16.84 -26.26
CA GLN A 217 -1.78 16.52 -25.84
C GLN A 217 -2.25 17.59 -24.84
N ALA A 218 -3.49 18.02 -24.94
CA ALA A 218 -4.16 18.81 -23.92
C ALA A 218 -4.98 17.87 -23.04
N ILE A 219 -5.02 18.16 -21.76
CA ILE A 219 -5.75 17.40 -20.73
C ILE A 219 -6.70 18.36 -20.05
N GLY A 220 -7.95 17.96 -19.85
CA GLY A 220 -8.93 18.67 -19.07
C GLY A 220 -9.71 17.71 -18.19
N ASN A 221 -9.97 18.08 -16.94
CA ASN A 221 -10.73 17.33 -15.98
C ASN A 221 -11.77 18.25 -15.31
N ILE A 222 -12.95 17.72 -15.09
CA ILE A 222 -13.97 18.33 -14.25
C ILE A 222 -14.47 17.28 -13.27
N ASN A 223 -14.62 17.66 -12.02
CA ASN A 223 -15.09 16.75 -11.00
C ASN A 223 -15.85 17.45 -9.89
N TYR A 224 -16.58 16.67 -9.14
CA TYR A 224 -17.17 17.05 -7.86
C TYR A 224 -16.58 16.14 -6.79
N SER A 225 -16.05 16.73 -5.73
CA SER A 225 -15.49 16.02 -4.58
C SER A 225 -16.25 16.33 -3.31
N ARG A 226 -16.32 15.33 -2.44
CA ARG A 226 -16.83 15.46 -1.08
C ARG A 226 -15.87 14.78 -0.14
N ASN A 227 -15.33 15.57 0.79
CA ASN A 227 -14.34 15.10 1.78
C ASN A 227 -14.86 15.40 3.18
N ASP A 228 -15.17 14.37 3.95
CA ASP A 228 -15.48 14.47 5.36
C ASP A 228 -14.21 14.20 6.17
N PHE A 229 -13.39 15.24 6.34
CA PHE A 229 -12.36 15.26 7.39
C PHE A 229 -12.90 16.08 8.54
N GLN A 230 -12.83 15.58 9.76
CA GLN A 230 -13.33 16.31 10.93
C GLN A 230 -12.38 17.43 11.42
N THR A 231 -11.44 17.84 10.61
CA THR A 231 -10.71 19.08 10.85
C THR A 231 -11.27 20.13 9.90
N ASP A 232 -11.87 21.18 10.43
CA ASP A 232 -12.45 22.32 9.69
C ASP A 232 -11.48 22.95 8.66
N ILE A 233 -10.20 22.60 8.74
CA ILE A 233 -9.13 23.12 7.88
C ILE A 233 -9.06 22.37 6.54
N LEU A 234 -9.61 21.16 6.42
CA LEU A 234 -9.41 20.27 5.27
C LEU A 234 -10.72 19.74 4.64
N SER A 235 -11.88 20.17 5.14
CA SER A 235 -13.16 19.83 4.53
C SER A 235 -13.40 20.71 3.30
N GLU A 236 -13.06 20.22 2.13
CA GLU A 236 -13.27 20.89 0.86
C GLU A 236 -14.23 20.09 -0.01
N ASP A 237 -15.52 20.36 0.19
CA ASP A 237 -16.53 19.87 -0.71
C ASP A 237 -16.69 20.84 -1.88
N GLY A 238 -16.85 20.33 -3.08
CA GLY A 238 -17.17 21.22 -4.18
C GLY A 238 -16.80 20.72 -5.57
N PHE A 239 -17.05 21.63 -6.48
CA PHE A 239 -16.71 21.46 -7.89
C PHE A 239 -15.24 21.77 -8.11
N GLY A 240 -14.57 20.87 -8.83
CA GLY A 240 -13.18 21.01 -9.22
C GLY A 240 -13.00 21.00 -10.73
N TRP A 241 -11.93 21.60 -11.17
CA TRP A 241 -11.47 21.51 -12.55
C TRP A 241 -9.95 21.46 -12.60
N GLU A 242 -9.42 20.84 -13.63
CA GLU A 242 -7.99 20.77 -13.89
C GLU A 242 -7.77 20.88 -15.40
N ALA A 243 -6.75 21.61 -15.80
CA ALA A 243 -6.35 21.76 -17.19
C ALA A 243 -4.83 21.70 -17.31
N GLY A 244 -4.34 21.11 -18.37
CA GLY A 244 -2.91 20.99 -18.58
C GLY A 244 -2.56 20.35 -19.90
N PHE A 245 -1.31 19.90 -19.96
CA PHE A 245 -0.78 19.30 -21.16
C PHE A 245 0.22 18.19 -20.84
N ARG A 246 0.40 17.32 -21.82
CA ARG A 246 1.51 16.36 -21.89
C ARG A 246 2.31 16.63 -23.16
N TRP A 247 3.61 16.74 -22.98
CA TRP A 247 4.55 17.01 -24.07
C TRP A 247 5.63 15.96 -24.13
N THR A 248 5.67 15.24 -25.25
CA THR A 248 6.60 14.13 -25.51
C THR A 248 7.32 14.36 -26.85
N PRO A 249 8.27 15.34 -26.93
CA PRO A 249 8.91 15.71 -28.18
C PRO A 249 9.74 14.59 -28.82
N GLY A 250 9.96 13.51 -28.08
CA GLY A 250 10.67 12.33 -28.54
C GLY A 250 10.63 11.22 -27.50
N ARG A 251 11.45 10.19 -27.68
CA ARG A 251 11.52 9.05 -26.76
C ARG A 251 12.23 9.38 -25.43
N LYS A 252 12.91 10.53 -25.36
CA LYS A 252 13.77 10.89 -24.23
C LYS A 252 13.11 11.81 -23.21
N LEU A 253 12.02 12.47 -23.55
CA LEU A 253 11.36 13.42 -22.67
C LEU A 253 9.86 13.15 -22.64
N ASP A 254 9.33 13.04 -21.43
CA ASP A 254 7.91 13.05 -21.13
C ASP A 254 7.66 14.07 -20.01
N LEU A 255 6.94 15.12 -20.33
CA LEU A 255 6.54 16.16 -19.38
C LEU A 255 5.02 16.23 -19.37
N THR A 256 4.45 16.06 -18.19
CA THR A 256 3.03 16.33 -17.93
C THR A 256 2.95 17.45 -16.89
N ALA A 257 2.15 18.46 -17.17
CA ALA A 257 1.89 19.54 -16.22
C ALA A 257 0.41 19.90 -16.27
N THR A 258 -0.21 19.93 -15.11
CA THR A 258 -1.60 20.34 -14.93
C THR A 258 -1.73 21.34 -13.78
N THR A 259 -2.70 22.20 -13.87
CA THR A 259 -3.13 23.11 -12.82
C THR A 259 -4.64 23.16 -12.77
N GLY A 260 -5.19 23.42 -11.61
CA GLY A 260 -6.62 23.44 -11.44
C GLY A 260 -7.05 23.97 -10.08
N ARG A 261 -8.28 23.66 -9.75
CA ARG A 261 -8.88 24.01 -8.46
C ARG A 261 -9.79 22.87 -8.01
N GLU A 262 -9.70 22.51 -6.74
CA GLU A 262 -10.62 21.58 -6.09
C GLU A 262 -11.23 22.27 -4.87
N GLY A 263 -12.54 22.53 -4.92
CA GLY A 263 -13.20 23.38 -3.93
C GLY A 263 -12.58 24.79 -3.90
N ASN A 264 -12.00 25.16 -2.76
CA ASN A 264 -11.32 26.45 -2.57
C ASN A 264 -9.80 26.38 -2.75
N ARG A 265 -9.24 25.21 -3.05
CA ARG A 265 -7.81 24.98 -3.13
C ARG A 265 -7.33 24.91 -4.57
N GLU A 266 -6.21 25.57 -4.84
CA GLU A 266 -5.49 25.41 -6.10
C GLU A 266 -4.69 24.08 -6.06
N THR A 267 -4.70 23.37 -7.18
CA THR A 267 -3.99 22.09 -7.34
C THR A 267 -2.97 22.20 -8.46
N TYR A 268 -1.80 21.60 -8.24
CA TYR A 268 -0.73 21.57 -9.22
C TYR A 268 -0.17 20.15 -9.31
N TYR A 269 0.03 19.68 -10.52
CA TYR A 269 0.71 18.44 -10.79
C TYR A 269 1.75 18.65 -11.87
N VAL A 270 2.97 18.18 -11.62
CA VAL A 270 4.05 18.15 -12.62
C VAL A 270 4.74 16.82 -12.53
N SER A 271 4.92 16.17 -13.68
CA SER A 271 5.73 14.95 -13.81
C SER A 271 6.67 15.12 -14.97
N LEU A 272 7.94 14.91 -14.72
CA LEU A 272 9.01 15.01 -15.71
C LEU A 272 9.85 13.74 -15.69
N GLN A 273 9.95 13.08 -16.83
CA GLN A 273 10.90 12.01 -17.07
C GLN A 273 11.80 12.38 -18.24
N HIS A 274 13.10 12.35 -18.00
CA HIS A 274 14.08 12.65 -19.03
C HIS A 274 15.22 11.63 -19.07
N PHE A 275 15.45 11.05 -20.23
CA PHE A 275 16.57 10.15 -20.49
C PHE A 275 17.70 10.92 -21.18
N PHE A 276 18.72 11.29 -20.46
CA PHE A 276 19.91 11.95 -21.03
C PHE A 276 20.71 11.00 -21.89
N THR A 277 20.90 9.79 -21.40
CA THR A 277 21.55 8.67 -22.09
C THR A 277 20.81 7.38 -21.83
N LEU A 278 21.27 6.24 -22.40
CA LEU A 278 20.73 4.92 -22.08
C LEU A 278 20.96 4.50 -20.62
N ARG A 279 21.90 5.16 -19.91
CA ARG A 279 22.30 4.84 -18.54
C ARG A 279 21.97 5.95 -17.53
N LEU A 280 21.53 7.09 -18.01
CA LEU A 280 21.23 8.24 -17.14
C LEU A 280 19.83 8.75 -17.44
N SER A 281 18.95 8.65 -16.45
CA SER A 281 17.61 9.22 -16.47
C SER A 281 17.36 10.09 -15.26
N PHE A 282 16.48 11.04 -15.44
CA PHE A 282 15.95 11.88 -14.37
C PHE A 282 14.43 11.72 -14.34
N THR A 283 13.89 11.45 -13.18
CA THR A 283 12.45 11.43 -12.92
C THR A 283 12.15 12.34 -11.75
N GLY A 284 11.25 13.26 -11.93
CA GLY A 284 10.78 14.18 -10.89
C GLY A 284 9.28 14.31 -10.96
N SER A 285 8.62 14.33 -9.81
CA SER A 285 7.19 14.59 -9.73
C SER A 285 6.87 15.52 -8.56
N TYR A 286 5.86 16.34 -8.75
CA TYR A 286 5.24 17.13 -7.72
C TYR A 286 3.74 16.88 -7.76
N THR A 287 3.16 16.49 -6.63
CA THR A 287 1.73 16.22 -6.50
C THR A 287 1.25 16.77 -5.18
N ASP A 288 0.13 17.47 -5.24
CA ASP A 288 -0.56 17.96 -4.05
C ASP A 288 -1.86 17.17 -3.87
N THR A 289 -1.85 16.18 -2.94
CA THR A 289 -3.00 15.31 -2.65
C THR A 289 -3.21 15.11 -1.16
N ILE A 290 -4.45 14.86 -0.76
CA ILE A 290 -4.82 14.49 0.62
C ILE A 290 -5.31 13.06 0.61
N THR A 291 -4.77 12.22 1.49
CA THR A 291 -5.19 10.83 1.66
C THR A 291 -5.10 10.36 3.12
N ALA A 292 -5.83 9.32 3.47
CA ALA A 292 -5.74 8.73 4.80
C ALA A 292 -4.57 7.74 4.88
N SER A 293 -3.83 7.74 6.00
CA SER A 293 -2.70 6.84 6.23
C SER A 293 -3.05 5.35 6.11
N THR A 294 -4.28 4.98 6.46
CA THR A 294 -4.76 3.60 6.29
C THR A 294 -4.85 3.18 4.83
N LEU A 295 -5.26 4.10 3.93
CA LEU A 295 -5.32 3.82 2.49
C LEU A 295 -3.92 3.65 1.92
N VAL A 296 -2.97 4.50 2.30
CA VAL A 296 -1.55 4.37 1.91
C VAL A 296 -1.00 3.02 2.35
N ARG A 297 -1.27 2.61 3.60
CA ARG A 297 -0.82 1.31 4.11
C ARG A 297 -1.45 0.13 3.38
N ASN A 298 -2.73 0.23 3.01
CA ASN A 298 -3.38 -0.80 2.20
C ASN A 298 -2.73 -0.90 0.81
N ASP A 299 -2.32 0.22 0.22
CA ASP A 299 -1.61 0.24 -1.06
C ASP A 299 -0.22 -0.41 -0.92
N ASP A 300 0.53 -0.07 0.13
CA ASP A 300 1.83 -0.70 0.43
C ASP A 300 1.72 -2.22 0.56
N ILE A 301 0.69 -2.72 1.27
CA ILE A 301 0.49 -4.16 1.43
C ILE A 301 0.05 -4.82 0.11
N ASN A 302 -0.79 -4.16 -0.68
CA ASN A 302 -1.19 -4.67 -1.98
C ASN A 302 -0.03 -4.71 -2.97
N SER A 303 0.98 -3.87 -2.80
CA SER A 303 2.20 -3.87 -3.63
C SER A 303 3.19 -4.98 -3.26
N LEU A 304 3.04 -5.62 -2.08
CA LEU A 304 3.92 -6.72 -1.67
C LEU A 304 3.75 -7.92 -2.60
N GLN A 305 4.85 -8.48 -3.03
CA GLN A 305 4.93 -9.70 -3.81
C GLN A 305 5.86 -10.70 -3.17
N PHE A 306 5.61 -11.97 -3.41
CA PHE A 306 6.52 -13.03 -2.99
C PHE A 306 7.57 -13.26 -4.08
N ASN A 307 8.83 -13.17 -3.68
CA ASN A 307 9.97 -13.52 -4.51
C ASN A 307 10.65 -14.77 -3.94
N ASP A 308 10.94 -15.76 -4.78
CA ASP A 308 11.51 -17.03 -4.35
C ASP A 308 12.92 -16.89 -3.73
N GLU A 309 13.65 -15.83 -4.10
CA GLU A 309 15.02 -15.59 -3.64
C GLU A 309 15.07 -14.71 -2.38
N PHE A 310 14.22 -13.71 -2.28
CA PHE A 310 14.24 -12.70 -1.21
C PHE A 310 13.05 -12.79 -0.24
N GLY A 311 12.12 -13.72 -0.46
CA GLY A 311 10.90 -13.82 0.32
C GLY A 311 9.88 -12.74 -0.06
N ILE A 312 9.37 -11.99 0.92
CA ILE A 312 8.39 -10.94 0.68
C ILE A 312 9.09 -9.64 0.32
N VAL A 313 8.79 -9.09 -0.84
CA VAL A 313 9.34 -7.83 -1.34
C VAL A 313 8.23 -6.85 -1.67
N ASN A 314 8.46 -5.57 -1.39
CA ASN A 314 7.63 -4.49 -1.93
C ASN A 314 8.13 -4.17 -3.34
N THR A 315 7.28 -4.29 -4.34
CA THR A 315 7.65 -4.02 -5.75
C THR A 315 8.02 -2.56 -6.02
N GLU A 316 7.57 -1.64 -5.16
CA GLU A 316 7.94 -0.22 -5.24
C GLU A 316 9.26 0.09 -4.52
N ALA A 317 9.64 -0.77 -3.58
CA ALA A 317 10.85 -0.65 -2.78
C ALA A 317 11.74 -1.91 -2.89
N LEU A 318 11.84 -2.51 -4.06
CA LEU A 318 12.84 -3.55 -4.32
C LEU A 318 14.20 -3.00 -3.92
N PRO A 319 14.96 -3.71 -3.06
CA PRO A 319 16.34 -3.35 -2.85
C PRO A 319 16.99 -3.31 -4.24
N ILE A 320 17.71 -2.25 -4.48
CA ILE A 320 18.50 -2.11 -5.69
C ILE A 320 19.41 -3.33 -5.75
N ASP A 321 19.12 -4.25 -6.64
CA ASP A 321 19.99 -5.41 -6.87
C ASP A 321 21.21 -4.90 -7.65
N GLU A 322 22.28 -4.59 -6.91
CA GLU A 322 23.55 -4.16 -7.47
C GLU A 322 24.19 -5.24 -8.37
N THR A 323 23.66 -6.48 -8.32
CA THR A 323 24.13 -7.60 -9.15
C THR A 323 23.32 -7.78 -10.44
N ASP A 324 22.17 -7.07 -10.59
CA ASP A 324 21.40 -7.08 -11.84
C ASP A 324 22.24 -6.48 -12.97
N PRO A 325 22.58 -7.24 -14.03
CA PRO A 325 23.36 -6.74 -15.15
C PRO A 325 22.67 -5.59 -15.91
N ASN A 326 21.39 -5.37 -15.70
CA ASN A 326 20.63 -4.23 -16.22
C ASN A 326 20.67 -3.01 -15.27
N PHE A 327 21.20 -3.19 -14.06
CA PHE A 327 21.42 -2.14 -13.08
C PHE A 327 22.84 -1.61 -13.22
N SER A 328 23.02 -0.57 -14.02
CA SER A 328 24.28 0.19 -14.10
C SER A 328 24.03 1.63 -13.67
N PHE A 329 24.82 2.09 -12.68
CA PHE A 329 24.90 3.48 -12.30
C PHE A 329 25.36 4.36 -13.46
#